data_9421db0cd251c6dd62e2e404c700d2be
#
_entry.id   9421db0cd251c6dd62e2e404c700d2be
#
_cell.length_a   1.000
_cell.length_b   1.000
_cell.length_c   1.000
_cell.angle_alpha   90.00
_cell.angle_beta   90.00
_cell.angle_gamma   90.00
#
_symmetry.space_group_name_H-M   'P 1'
#
loop_
_entity.id
_entity.type
_entity.pdbx_description
1 polymer ?
#
loop_
_entity_poly.entity_id
_entity_poly.type
_entity_poly.pdbx_seq_one_letter_code
_entity_poly.pdbx_strand_id
1 'polypeptide(L)'
;LRNFLSIFTARSRIPQRLVYVSTTGVYGDCAGQIVSETKKVNPETDRARRRMDAESQLRLWSEKVGCEPIILRVPGIYASDRLPINRFSKGLPSIISSEDRFSNHIHADDLTRIIFRALFKGKTGRIYNCVDDSRILVGDYFDLVADRLGFPKAQRLSVAEVQQLVPAVTWSFMRE
;
A
#
# COMPACT_ATOMS: atom_id res chain seq x y z
N LEU A 1 7.94 14.78 -4.84
CA LEU A 1 6.81 15.20 -5.67
C LEU A 1 6.92 16.67 -6.06
N ARG A 2 7.26 17.58 -5.13
CA ARG A 2 7.34 19.04 -5.38
C ARG A 2 8.12 19.38 -6.66
N ASN A 3 9.34 18.84 -6.82
CA ASN A 3 10.17 19.11 -8.01
C ASN A 3 9.53 18.60 -9.31
N PHE A 4 8.78 17.50 -9.25
CA PHE A 4 8.04 16.98 -10.40
C PHE A 4 6.88 17.93 -10.79
N LEU A 5 6.09 18.38 -9.83
CA LEU A 5 4.97 19.30 -10.07
C LEU A 5 5.44 20.67 -10.56
N SER A 6 6.60 21.15 -10.12
CA SER A 6 7.15 22.46 -10.58
C SER A 6 7.51 22.46 -12.06
N ILE A 7 7.83 21.30 -12.67
CA ILE A 7 8.11 21.19 -14.10
C ILE A 7 6.88 21.55 -14.93
N PHE A 8 5.70 21.10 -14.54
CA PHE A 8 4.45 21.42 -15.22
C PHE A 8 4.16 22.92 -15.14
N THR A 9 4.33 23.52 -13.96
CA THR A 9 4.11 24.95 -13.76
C THR A 9 5.09 25.79 -14.57
N ALA A 10 6.38 25.44 -14.54
CA ALA A 10 7.42 26.17 -15.28
C ALA A 10 7.24 26.12 -16.79
N ARG A 11 6.68 25.04 -17.32
CA ARG A 11 6.43 24.85 -18.76
C ARG A 11 5.06 25.31 -19.22
N SER A 12 4.21 25.82 -18.31
CA SER A 12 2.81 26.18 -18.58
C SER A 12 2.02 25.06 -19.26
N ARG A 13 2.37 23.79 -18.97
CA ARG A 13 1.71 22.60 -19.51
C ARG A 13 1.08 21.80 -18.38
N ILE A 14 -0.05 22.27 -17.91
CA ILE A 14 -0.77 21.62 -16.81
C ILE A 14 -1.60 20.46 -17.38
N PRO A 15 -1.43 19.21 -16.88
CA PRO A 15 -2.31 18.13 -17.27
C PRO A 15 -3.72 18.38 -16.73
N GLN A 16 -4.74 18.03 -17.49
CA GLN A 16 -6.12 18.12 -17.00
C GLN A 16 -6.30 17.26 -15.76
N ARG A 17 -5.72 16.07 -15.73
CA ARG A 17 -5.88 15.09 -14.65
C ARG A 17 -4.55 14.47 -14.28
N LEU A 18 -4.36 14.19 -12.97
CA LEU A 18 -3.20 13.51 -12.44
C LEU A 18 -3.63 12.44 -11.44
N VAL A 19 -3.23 11.19 -11.69
CA VAL A 19 -3.44 10.07 -10.76
C VAL A 19 -2.15 9.83 -9.98
N TYR A 20 -2.23 9.89 -8.66
CA TYR A 20 -1.12 9.63 -7.76
C TYR A 20 -1.29 8.31 -7.04
N VAL A 21 -0.33 7.41 -7.18
CA VAL A 21 -0.29 6.14 -6.47
C VAL A 21 0.37 6.35 -5.11
N SER A 22 -0.46 6.40 -4.08
CA SER A 22 -0.08 6.50 -2.66
C SER A 22 -0.03 5.10 -2.01
N THR A 23 -0.18 5.02 -0.71
CA THR A 23 -0.19 3.75 0.04
C THR A 23 -1.29 3.72 1.10
N THR A 24 -1.83 2.52 1.38
CA THR A 24 -2.72 2.29 2.53
C THR A 24 -1.99 2.50 3.87
N GLY A 25 -0.67 2.36 3.92
CA GLY A 25 0.12 2.61 5.13
C GLY A 25 -0.01 4.04 5.72
N VAL A 26 -0.63 4.99 4.99
CA VAL A 26 -0.97 6.31 5.55
C VAL A 26 -2.00 6.23 6.67
N TYR A 27 -2.77 5.14 6.78
CA TYR A 27 -3.73 4.94 7.85
C TYR A 27 -3.08 4.51 9.18
N GLY A 28 -1.86 3.95 9.14
CA GLY A 28 -1.18 3.34 10.27
C GLY A 28 -1.80 2.00 10.70
N ASP A 29 -1.46 1.52 11.90
CA ASP A 29 -2.10 0.33 12.48
C ASP A 29 -3.55 0.63 12.84
N CYS A 30 -4.47 -0.03 12.15
CA CYS A 30 -5.90 0.09 12.37
C CYS A 30 -6.48 -1.05 13.23
N ALA A 31 -5.64 -1.83 13.88
CA ALA A 31 -6.01 -2.96 14.75
C ALA A 31 -6.99 -3.96 14.09
N GLY A 32 -6.85 -4.19 12.78
CA GLY A 32 -7.71 -5.08 12.00
C GLY A 32 -9.09 -4.50 11.62
N GLN A 33 -9.34 -3.22 11.89
CA GLN A 33 -10.61 -2.58 11.52
C GLN A 33 -10.70 -2.36 10.00
N ILE A 34 -11.93 -2.46 9.48
CA ILE A 34 -12.21 -2.06 8.09
C ILE A 34 -12.09 -0.54 7.96
N VAL A 35 -11.33 -0.09 6.97
CA VAL A 35 -10.99 1.31 6.77
C VAL A 35 -11.56 1.82 5.46
N SER A 36 -12.35 2.89 5.54
CA SER A 36 -12.79 3.66 4.37
C SER A 36 -11.83 4.81 4.06
N GLU A 37 -11.98 5.40 2.86
CA GLU A 37 -11.17 6.54 2.41
C GLU A 37 -11.35 7.81 3.26
N THR A 38 -12.43 7.88 4.03
CA THR A 38 -12.75 9.01 4.94
C THR A 38 -12.09 8.89 6.30
N LYS A 39 -11.48 7.71 6.62
CA LYS A 39 -10.76 7.55 7.89
C LYS A 39 -9.61 8.54 7.97
N LYS A 40 -9.46 9.17 9.14
CA LYS A 40 -8.32 10.04 9.44
C LYS A 40 -7.02 9.25 9.32
N VAL A 41 -6.06 9.80 8.58
CA VAL A 41 -4.74 9.20 8.42
C VAL A 41 -3.90 9.35 9.69
N ASN A 42 -3.09 8.33 9.99
CA ASN A 42 -2.16 8.29 11.12
C ASN A 42 -0.85 7.60 10.70
N PRO A 43 -0.03 8.22 9.83
CA PRO A 43 1.17 7.57 9.29
C PRO A 43 2.22 7.37 10.39
N GLU A 44 2.57 6.13 10.67
CA GLU A 44 3.51 5.75 11.72
C GLU A 44 4.95 5.62 11.20
N THR A 45 5.13 5.31 9.92
CA THR A 45 6.45 5.16 9.30
C THR A 45 6.86 6.40 8.50
N ASP A 46 8.17 6.63 8.34
CA ASP A 46 8.68 7.73 7.50
C ASP A 46 8.26 7.60 6.04
N ARG A 47 8.11 6.37 5.57
CA ARG A 47 7.57 6.10 4.23
C ARG A 47 6.13 6.59 4.12
N ALA A 48 5.28 6.27 5.07
CA ALA A 48 3.88 6.69 5.12
C ALA A 48 3.75 8.20 5.28
N ARG A 49 4.57 8.83 6.13
CA ARG A 49 4.62 10.30 6.31
C ARG A 49 4.98 11.02 5.01
N ARG A 50 5.99 10.52 4.27
CA ARG A 50 6.36 11.08 2.95
C ARG A 50 5.25 10.91 1.92
N ARG A 51 4.48 9.82 1.96
CA ARG A 51 3.33 9.63 1.06
C ARG A 51 2.18 10.57 1.40
N MET A 52 1.87 10.74 2.68
CA MET A 52 0.86 11.69 3.13
C MET A 52 1.24 13.14 2.76
N ASP A 53 2.50 13.54 2.96
CA ASP A 53 2.99 14.85 2.53
C ASP A 53 2.84 15.04 1.01
N ALA A 54 3.15 14.02 0.22
CA ALA A 54 2.96 14.06 -1.23
C ALA A 54 1.47 14.18 -1.63
N GLU A 55 0.54 13.48 -0.95
CA GLU A 55 -0.90 13.67 -1.15
C GLU A 55 -1.31 15.13 -0.92
N SER A 56 -0.83 15.73 0.17
CA SER A 56 -1.11 17.13 0.54
C SER A 56 -0.53 18.11 -0.49
N GLN A 57 0.72 17.91 -0.90
CA GLN A 57 1.36 18.74 -1.94
C GLN A 57 0.60 18.68 -3.27
N LEU A 58 0.16 17.48 -3.67
CA LEU A 58 -0.62 17.32 -4.90
C LEU A 58 -1.93 18.10 -4.83
N ARG A 59 -2.67 17.99 -3.74
CA ARG A 59 -3.94 18.71 -3.56
C ARG A 59 -3.75 20.22 -3.66
N LEU A 60 -2.81 20.78 -2.88
CA LEU A 60 -2.51 22.20 -2.87
C LEU A 60 -2.05 22.73 -4.24
N TRP A 61 -1.23 21.95 -4.95
CA TRP A 61 -0.80 22.31 -6.29
C TRP A 61 -1.97 22.26 -7.28
N SER A 62 -2.78 21.21 -7.24
CA SER A 62 -3.91 21.03 -8.13
C SER A 62 -4.95 22.14 -8.02
N GLU A 63 -5.25 22.58 -6.79
CA GLU A 63 -6.13 23.72 -6.54
C GLU A 63 -5.62 25.02 -7.19
N LYS A 64 -4.29 25.25 -7.14
CA LYS A 64 -3.68 26.45 -7.71
C LYS A 64 -3.66 26.47 -9.23
N VAL A 65 -3.55 25.32 -9.87
CA VAL A 65 -3.35 25.24 -11.33
C VAL A 65 -4.57 24.70 -12.10
N GLY A 66 -5.64 24.32 -11.40
CA GLY A 66 -6.85 23.76 -12.01
C GLY A 66 -6.69 22.32 -12.53
N CYS A 67 -5.72 21.54 -12.01
CA CYS A 67 -5.57 20.13 -12.32
C CYS A 67 -6.57 19.28 -11.52
N GLU A 68 -7.04 18.16 -12.07
CA GLU A 68 -7.93 17.22 -11.40
C GLU A 68 -7.12 16.11 -10.70
N PRO A 69 -6.88 16.18 -9.37
CA PRO A 69 -6.12 15.15 -8.68
C PRO A 69 -6.99 13.95 -8.34
N ILE A 70 -6.44 12.75 -8.49
CA ILE A 70 -6.98 11.50 -7.98
C ILE A 70 -5.89 10.78 -7.21
N ILE A 71 -6.20 10.28 -6.03
CA ILE A 71 -5.26 9.58 -5.17
C ILE A 71 -5.70 8.12 -5.03
N LEU A 72 -4.81 7.20 -5.36
CA LEU A 72 -5.01 5.77 -5.17
C LEU A 72 -4.15 5.31 -3.98
N ARG A 73 -4.77 4.88 -2.89
CA ARG A 73 -4.07 4.27 -1.75
C ARG A 73 -3.98 2.78 -1.98
N VAL A 74 -2.77 2.33 -2.23
CA VAL A 74 -2.45 0.98 -2.71
C VAL A 74 -1.72 0.22 -1.60
N PRO A 75 -2.12 -1.02 -1.29
CA PRO A 75 -1.46 -1.89 -0.32
C PRO A 75 -0.25 -2.62 -0.94
N GLY A 76 0.04 -3.82 -0.47
CA GLY A 76 1.01 -4.72 -1.08
C GLY A 76 0.62 -5.08 -2.52
N ILE A 77 1.49 -4.77 -3.48
CA ILE A 77 1.29 -5.13 -4.88
C ILE A 77 1.96 -6.48 -5.12
N TYR A 78 1.20 -7.46 -5.63
CA TYR A 78 1.75 -8.75 -6.01
C TYR A 78 1.62 -9.02 -7.51
N ALA A 79 2.55 -9.82 -8.02
CA ALA A 79 2.59 -10.36 -9.38
C ALA A 79 3.50 -11.60 -9.36
N SER A 80 3.57 -12.34 -10.44
CA SER A 80 4.42 -13.55 -10.54
C SER A 80 5.90 -13.27 -10.24
N ASP A 81 6.40 -12.08 -10.55
CA ASP A 81 7.78 -11.62 -10.32
C ASP A 81 7.94 -10.82 -9.01
N ARG A 82 6.89 -10.66 -8.21
CA ARG A 82 6.85 -9.83 -6.99
C ARG A 82 6.37 -10.57 -5.74
N LEU A 83 6.48 -11.88 -5.74
CA LEU A 83 6.17 -12.69 -4.56
C LEU A 83 7.30 -12.59 -3.51
N PRO A 84 7.00 -12.76 -2.22
CA PRO A 84 7.97 -12.59 -1.12
C PRO A 84 8.96 -13.76 -0.99
N ILE A 85 9.58 -14.20 -2.10
CA ILE A 85 10.47 -15.38 -2.18
C ILE A 85 11.63 -15.28 -1.19
N ASN A 86 12.25 -14.10 -1.08
CA ASN A 86 13.36 -13.88 -0.15
C ASN A 86 13.01 -14.13 1.33
N ARG A 87 11.73 -14.06 1.67
CA ARG A 87 11.25 -14.38 3.02
C ARG A 87 11.42 -15.86 3.32
N PHE A 88 11.02 -16.70 2.38
CA PHE A 88 11.09 -18.16 2.50
C PHE A 88 12.54 -18.64 2.51
N SER A 89 13.37 -18.13 1.63
CA SER A 89 14.80 -18.46 1.58
C SER A 89 15.55 -18.12 2.89
N LYS A 90 15.05 -17.12 3.65
CA LYS A 90 15.63 -16.72 4.93
C LYS A 90 14.96 -17.40 6.13
N GLY A 91 13.96 -18.24 5.92
CA GLY A 91 13.24 -18.92 7.01
C GLY A 91 12.57 -17.94 8.00
N LEU A 92 12.11 -16.76 7.55
CA LEU A 92 11.53 -15.77 8.44
C LEU A 92 10.19 -16.26 9.02
N PRO A 93 9.94 -16.12 10.32
CA PRO A 93 8.73 -16.59 10.97
C PRO A 93 7.51 -15.78 10.58
N SER A 94 6.33 -16.33 10.86
CA SER A 94 5.03 -15.67 10.74
C SER A 94 4.34 -15.58 12.10
N ILE A 95 3.36 -14.70 12.24
CA ILE A 95 2.61 -14.50 13.48
C ILE A 95 1.56 -15.62 13.62
N ILE A 96 1.32 -16.09 14.85
CA ILE A 96 0.24 -17.02 15.17
C ILE A 96 -1.12 -16.37 14.84
N SER A 97 -2.07 -17.15 14.32
CA SER A 97 -3.33 -16.63 13.78
C SER A 97 -4.15 -15.82 14.79
N SER A 98 -4.05 -16.10 16.08
CA SER A 98 -4.75 -15.37 17.15
C SER A 98 -4.24 -13.93 17.36
N GLU A 99 -3.01 -13.64 16.96
CA GLU A 99 -2.37 -12.32 17.12
C GLU A 99 -2.11 -11.63 15.75
N ASP A 100 -2.39 -12.34 14.65
CA ASP A 100 -2.12 -11.87 13.30
C ASP A 100 -3.14 -10.82 12.82
N ARG A 101 -2.84 -10.15 11.72
CA ARG A 101 -3.67 -9.11 11.10
C ARG A 101 -4.07 -9.50 9.69
N PHE A 102 -5.17 -8.94 9.21
CA PHE A 102 -5.56 -9.06 7.82
C PHE A 102 -4.54 -8.37 6.93
N SER A 103 -4.17 -9.08 5.87
CA SER A 103 -3.32 -8.54 4.82
C SER A 103 -4.17 -7.90 3.73
N ASN A 104 -3.69 -6.77 3.21
CA ASN A 104 -4.31 -6.11 2.08
C ASN A 104 -3.36 -6.21 0.88
N HIS A 105 -3.89 -6.65 -0.25
CA HIS A 105 -3.11 -6.82 -1.48
C HIS A 105 -3.89 -6.34 -2.69
N ILE A 106 -3.18 -6.18 -3.81
CA ILE A 106 -3.75 -6.00 -5.14
C ILE A 106 -2.83 -6.61 -6.17
N HIS A 107 -3.40 -7.29 -7.17
CA HIS A 107 -2.63 -7.75 -8.32
C HIS A 107 -2.19 -6.57 -9.20
N ALA A 108 -0.98 -6.64 -9.76
CA ALA A 108 -0.41 -5.57 -10.58
C ALA A 108 -1.28 -5.23 -11.81
N ASP A 109 -1.90 -6.23 -12.43
CA ASP A 109 -2.78 -6.01 -13.59
C ASP A 109 -4.07 -5.29 -13.18
N ASP A 110 -4.63 -5.63 -12.02
CA ASP A 110 -5.84 -4.96 -11.52
C ASP A 110 -5.54 -3.52 -11.11
N LEU A 111 -4.40 -3.29 -10.47
CA LEU A 111 -3.95 -1.92 -10.21
C LEU A 111 -3.79 -1.13 -11.52
N THR A 112 -3.23 -1.73 -12.55
CA THR A 112 -3.10 -1.10 -13.87
C THR A 112 -4.47 -0.73 -14.44
N ARG A 113 -5.45 -1.63 -14.40
CA ARG A 113 -6.83 -1.37 -14.84
C ARG A 113 -7.47 -0.25 -14.03
N ILE A 114 -7.24 -0.22 -12.70
CA ILE A 114 -7.74 0.84 -11.81
C ILE A 114 -7.12 2.20 -12.17
N ILE A 115 -5.81 2.27 -12.41
CA ILE A 115 -5.12 3.50 -12.83
C ILE A 115 -5.73 4.03 -14.13
N PHE A 116 -5.89 3.17 -15.14
CA PHE A 116 -6.54 3.56 -16.41
C PHE A 116 -7.97 4.07 -16.18
N ARG A 117 -8.76 3.32 -15.40
CA ARG A 117 -10.13 3.74 -15.08
C ARG A 117 -10.17 5.07 -14.33
N ALA A 118 -9.26 5.28 -13.38
CA ALA A 118 -9.16 6.53 -12.63
C ALA A 118 -8.83 7.72 -13.54
N LEU A 119 -7.92 7.55 -14.50
CA LEU A 119 -7.58 8.60 -15.49
C LEU A 119 -8.78 9.08 -16.28
N PHE A 120 -9.69 8.18 -16.68
CA PHE A 120 -10.81 8.53 -17.58
C PHE A 120 -12.15 8.70 -16.86
N LYS A 121 -12.38 8.02 -15.75
CA LYS A 121 -13.67 7.94 -15.07
C LYS A 121 -13.62 8.27 -13.57
N GLY A 122 -12.44 8.51 -13.00
CA GLY A 122 -12.30 8.86 -11.59
C GLY A 122 -12.93 10.23 -11.29
N LYS A 123 -13.48 10.39 -10.11
CA LYS A 123 -14.02 11.68 -9.65
C LYS A 123 -12.89 12.55 -9.11
N THR A 124 -12.81 13.78 -9.58
CA THR A 124 -11.84 14.79 -9.17
C THR A 124 -11.78 14.95 -7.64
N GLY A 125 -10.58 15.03 -7.09
CA GLY A 125 -10.34 15.21 -5.67
C GLY A 125 -10.57 13.98 -4.80
N ARG A 126 -11.03 12.85 -5.38
CA ARG A 126 -11.30 11.63 -4.61
C ARG A 126 -10.05 10.81 -4.32
N ILE A 127 -10.12 10.12 -3.19
CA ILE A 127 -9.24 9.03 -2.81
C ILE A 127 -9.97 7.73 -3.09
N TYR A 128 -9.22 6.69 -3.47
CA TYR A 128 -9.73 5.32 -3.60
C TYR A 128 -8.75 4.36 -2.93
N ASN A 129 -9.25 3.49 -2.06
CA ASN A 129 -8.52 2.34 -1.57
C ASN A 129 -8.53 1.26 -2.67
N CYS A 130 -7.35 0.88 -3.13
CA CYS A 130 -7.19 -0.09 -4.22
C CYS A 130 -6.75 -1.43 -3.64
N VAL A 131 -7.70 -2.23 -3.19
CA VAL A 131 -7.49 -3.55 -2.59
C VAL A 131 -8.24 -4.60 -3.39
N ASP A 132 -7.77 -5.85 -3.36
CA ASP A 132 -8.55 -6.99 -3.84
C ASP A 132 -9.59 -7.41 -2.77
N ASP A 133 -10.44 -8.39 -3.12
CA ASP A 133 -11.50 -8.87 -2.24
C ASP A 133 -11.01 -9.91 -1.21
N SER A 134 -9.71 -10.17 -1.12
CA SER A 134 -9.16 -11.14 -0.20
C SER A 134 -9.27 -10.68 1.25
N ARG A 135 -9.65 -11.61 2.14
CA ARG A 135 -9.65 -11.44 3.59
C ARG A 135 -8.80 -12.52 4.21
N ILE A 136 -7.50 -12.41 4.04
CA ILE A 136 -6.53 -13.38 4.50
C ILE A 136 -5.62 -12.77 5.56
N LEU A 137 -5.26 -13.52 6.58
CA LEU A 137 -4.24 -13.10 7.55
C LEU A 137 -2.86 -13.06 6.88
N VAL A 138 -1.97 -12.20 7.36
CA VAL A 138 -0.61 -12.05 6.81
C VAL A 138 0.13 -13.39 6.76
N GLY A 139 0.09 -14.15 7.85
CA GLY A 139 0.75 -15.44 7.90
C GLY A 139 0.11 -16.49 6.99
N ASP A 140 -1.22 -16.46 6.84
CA ASP A 140 -1.92 -17.38 5.94
C ASP A 140 -1.64 -17.03 4.47
N TYR A 141 -1.47 -15.75 4.14
CA TYR A 141 -0.98 -15.34 2.83
C TYR A 141 0.42 -15.91 2.55
N PHE A 142 1.33 -15.85 3.53
CA PHE A 142 2.66 -16.44 3.35
C PHE A 142 2.59 -17.95 3.19
N ASP A 143 1.76 -18.65 3.96
CA ASP A 143 1.57 -20.10 3.83
C ASP A 143 1.01 -20.46 2.45
N LEU A 144 0.05 -19.71 1.94
CA LEU A 144 -0.50 -19.87 0.59
C LEU A 144 0.58 -19.74 -0.50
N VAL A 145 1.44 -18.72 -0.38
CA VAL A 145 2.52 -18.52 -1.34
C VAL A 145 3.58 -19.63 -1.21
N ALA A 146 3.92 -20.04 0.01
CA ALA A 146 4.85 -21.14 0.25
C ALA A 146 4.36 -22.44 -0.39
N ASP A 147 3.10 -22.82 -0.16
CA ASP A 147 2.49 -24.01 -0.74
C ASP A 147 2.53 -23.98 -2.27
N ARG A 148 2.26 -22.83 -2.88
CA ARG A 148 2.26 -22.66 -4.35
C ARG A 148 3.65 -22.74 -4.98
N LEU A 149 4.67 -22.36 -4.24
CA LEU A 149 6.06 -22.32 -4.72
C LEU A 149 6.91 -23.50 -4.23
N GLY A 150 6.34 -24.43 -3.44
CA GLY A 150 7.05 -25.59 -2.91
C GLY A 150 8.04 -25.25 -1.79
N PHE A 151 7.85 -24.14 -1.09
CA PHE A 151 8.62 -23.80 0.10
C PHE A 151 8.00 -24.39 1.38
N PRO A 152 8.81 -24.70 2.42
CA PRO A 152 8.27 -25.05 3.72
C PRO A 152 7.50 -23.85 4.31
N LYS A 153 6.42 -24.14 5.05
CA LYS A 153 5.68 -23.12 5.78
C LYS A 153 6.55 -22.50 6.87
N ALA A 154 6.35 -21.21 7.11
CA ALA A 154 7.06 -20.49 8.13
C ALA A 154 6.61 -20.96 9.55
N GLN A 155 7.54 -21.00 10.50
CA GLN A 155 7.20 -21.19 11.90
C GLN A 155 6.27 -20.08 12.38
N ARG A 156 5.20 -20.43 13.09
CA ARG A 156 4.26 -19.48 13.69
C ARG A 156 4.71 -19.16 15.12
N LEU A 157 4.94 -17.87 15.38
CA LEU A 157 5.41 -17.35 16.68
C LEU A 157 4.50 -16.20 17.14
N SER A 158 4.62 -15.82 18.40
CA SER A 158 3.92 -14.65 18.96
C SER A 158 4.38 -13.35 18.28
N VAL A 159 3.55 -12.31 18.35
CA VAL A 159 3.89 -10.95 17.88
C VAL A 159 5.23 -10.48 18.44
N ALA A 160 5.47 -10.70 19.75
CA ALA A 160 6.69 -10.25 20.43
C ALA A 160 7.96 -10.94 19.90
N GLU A 161 7.88 -12.26 19.64
CA GLU A 161 9.00 -13.03 19.09
C GLU A 161 9.28 -12.65 17.62
N VAL A 162 8.25 -12.57 16.80
CA VAL A 162 8.40 -12.19 15.38
C VAL A 162 9.02 -10.80 15.25
N GLN A 163 8.61 -9.85 16.09
CA GLN A 163 9.14 -8.49 16.07
C GLN A 163 10.67 -8.43 16.30
N GLN A 164 11.20 -9.33 17.10
CA GLN A 164 12.64 -9.42 17.38
C GLN A 164 13.43 -10.09 16.25
N LEU A 165 12.78 -10.97 15.49
CA LEU A 165 13.44 -11.83 14.50
C LEU A 165 13.39 -11.27 13.06
N VAL A 166 12.43 -10.39 12.77
CA VAL A 166 12.29 -9.84 11.41
C VAL A 166 12.87 -8.43 11.31
N PRO A 167 13.42 -8.03 10.15
CA PRO A 167 13.88 -6.66 9.93
C PRO A 167 12.73 -5.64 10.14
N ALA A 168 13.05 -4.46 10.66
CA ALA A 168 12.07 -3.39 10.95
C ALA A 168 11.17 -3.05 9.75
N VAL A 169 11.73 -3.04 8.54
CA VAL A 169 10.96 -2.82 7.30
C VAL A 169 9.95 -3.95 7.07
N THR A 170 10.34 -5.21 7.28
CA THR A 170 9.43 -6.36 7.16
C THR A 170 8.34 -6.29 8.21
N TRP A 171 8.70 -5.94 9.44
CA TRP A 171 7.75 -5.74 10.53
C TRP A 171 6.69 -4.69 10.20
N SER A 172 7.09 -3.52 9.69
CA SER A 172 6.14 -2.47 9.34
C SER A 172 5.12 -2.93 8.28
N PHE A 173 5.56 -3.73 7.30
CA PHE A 173 4.66 -4.31 6.30
C PHE A 173 3.68 -5.34 6.85
N MET A 174 4.03 -6.02 7.93
CA MET A 174 3.15 -7.01 8.55
C MET A 174 2.09 -6.36 9.46
N ARG A 175 2.22 -5.08 9.79
CA ARG A 175 1.37 -4.34 10.74
C ARG A 175 0.57 -3.20 10.11
N GLU A 176 0.97 -2.71 8.93
CA GLU A 176 0.26 -1.69 8.13
C GLU A 176 -0.87 -2.37 7.28
#